data_3f11e399245ed6f5f801762490c9dadd
#
_entry.id   3f11e399245ed6f5f801762490c9dadd
#
_cell.length_a   1.000
_cell.length_b   1.000
_cell.length_c   1.000
_cell.angle_alpha   90.00
_cell.angle_beta   90.00
_cell.angle_gamma   90.00
#
_symmetry.space_group_name_H-M   'P 1'
#
loop_
_entity.id
_entity.type
_entity.pdbx_description
1 polymer ?
#
loop_
_entity_poly.entity_id
_entity_poly.type
_entity_poly.pdbx_seq_one_letter_code
_entity_poly.pdbx_strand_id
1 'polypeptide(L)'
;MSAIRYDVVVMGAGPAGEVAVSRLNGQGLKVALVERELVGGECGYWACIPSKTLLRPPEARSEAERAAGVAAPELSWPEVAAYRDTMIRHLDDSAQVSGYRSEGVDVFKGEARIARPGQVEVNEQRLETDRIIVATGSDASIPPVDGLKEAGYWTNREATTLSEIPDSIVVLGGGPVGVELGQFMRRFGARVTIVEHGERLLSREDPAVGELVAQTLRDEGIEIRLGAQATAVERKDGERVVRLDNGEEVVGRELLVATGRAPRVHGIGLESLGIEPDPDGLKVDERCRAADGVWAIGDVTGVMPLTHVGMYQGRITAQDIAGEQPRADYAAIPRVVFSDPEVAAVGLTEQQARERGIEVATARVALAESIARPSTYEENPRGDLGLIADNQRQVLIGAWAVAPLASEWIHYAALAIKTQTPLAVLRDTVAQFPTFTEAYLNGLERLEL
;
A
#
# COMPACT_ATOMS: atom_id res chain seq x y z
N MET A 1 6.48 16.60 -37.50
CA MET A 1 7.55 16.92 -36.56
C MET A 1 8.60 15.82 -36.60
N SER A 2 9.88 16.14 -36.41
CA SER A 2 10.93 15.11 -36.36
C SER A 2 10.76 14.30 -35.08
N ALA A 3 10.84 12.97 -35.17
CA ALA A 3 10.82 12.09 -33.99
C ALA A 3 12.09 12.31 -33.15
N ILE A 4 11.96 12.34 -31.83
CA ILE A 4 13.10 12.48 -30.90
C ILE A 4 13.44 11.08 -30.40
N ARG A 5 14.73 10.69 -30.51
CA ARG A 5 15.20 9.37 -30.07
C ARG A 5 15.77 9.40 -28.66
N TYR A 6 15.39 8.40 -27.88
CA TYR A 6 15.82 8.13 -26.51
C TYR A 6 16.35 6.70 -26.39
N ASP A 7 17.21 6.47 -25.39
CA ASP A 7 17.63 5.12 -25.05
C ASP A 7 16.51 4.37 -24.31
N VAL A 8 15.73 5.10 -23.50
CA VAL A 8 14.59 4.57 -22.75
C VAL A 8 13.49 5.62 -22.66
N VAL A 9 12.22 5.19 -22.81
CA VAL A 9 11.03 5.99 -22.49
C VAL A 9 10.30 5.34 -21.33
N VAL A 10 10.06 6.11 -20.24
CA VAL A 10 9.33 5.67 -19.04
C VAL A 10 7.96 6.34 -19.03
N MET A 11 6.91 5.54 -19.03
CA MET A 11 5.50 5.96 -19.03
C MET A 11 4.94 5.89 -17.60
N GLY A 12 4.92 7.01 -16.89
CA GLY A 12 4.49 7.19 -15.52
C GLY A 12 5.64 7.54 -14.58
N ALA A 13 5.45 8.60 -13.80
CA ALA A 13 6.42 9.15 -12.84
C ALA A 13 5.99 8.93 -11.38
N GLY A 14 5.31 7.83 -11.08
CA GLY A 14 5.16 7.35 -9.71
C GLY A 14 6.48 6.75 -9.19
N PRO A 15 6.55 6.32 -7.91
CA PRO A 15 7.79 5.86 -7.28
C PRO A 15 8.55 4.76 -8.05
N ALA A 16 7.83 3.88 -8.75
CA ALA A 16 8.44 2.86 -9.60
C ALA A 16 9.19 3.47 -10.78
N GLY A 17 8.52 4.38 -11.51
CA GLY A 17 9.11 5.11 -12.65
C GLY A 17 10.27 6.01 -12.22
N GLU A 18 10.13 6.72 -11.11
CA GLU A 18 11.18 7.59 -10.57
C GLU A 18 12.47 6.81 -10.27
N VAL A 19 12.36 5.64 -9.63
CA VAL A 19 13.53 4.77 -9.36
C VAL A 19 14.17 4.27 -10.65
N ALA A 20 13.37 3.86 -11.64
CA ALA A 20 13.89 3.41 -12.92
C ALA A 20 14.63 4.56 -13.65
N VAL A 21 14.01 5.74 -13.73
CA VAL A 21 14.60 6.95 -14.36
C VAL A 21 15.91 7.31 -13.70
N SER A 22 15.94 7.48 -12.38
CA SER A 22 17.14 7.90 -11.66
C SER A 22 18.32 6.93 -11.88
N ARG A 23 18.04 5.61 -11.88
CA ARG A 23 19.08 4.60 -12.10
C ARG A 23 19.58 4.58 -13.54
N LEU A 24 18.68 4.65 -14.52
CA LEU A 24 19.04 4.62 -15.93
C LEU A 24 19.80 5.90 -16.34
N ASN A 25 19.34 7.06 -15.87
CA ASN A 25 20.04 8.32 -16.08
C ASN A 25 21.44 8.31 -15.44
N GLY A 26 21.55 7.77 -14.22
CA GLY A 26 22.84 7.59 -13.54
C GLY A 26 23.81 6.65 -14.26
N GLN A 27 23.33 5.79 -15.17
CA GLN A 27 24.12 4.95 -16.07
C GLN A 27 24.49 5.68 -17.38
N GLY A 28 24.10 6.94 -17.55
CA GLY A 28 24.39 7.76 -18.72
C GLY A 28 23.46 7.55 -19.90
N LEU A 29 22.32 6.86 -19.72
CA LEU A 29 21.33 6.69 -20.77
C LEU A 29 20.49 7.96 -20.93
N LYS A 30 20.14 8.29 -22.17
CA LYS A 30 19.20 9.38 -22.49
C LYS A 30 17.76 8.92 -22.22
N VAL A 31 17.16 9.43 -21.16
CA VAL A 31 15.84 9.02 -20.67
C VAL A 31 14.79 10.08 -20.95
N ALA A 32 13.62 9.65 -21.46
CA ALA A 32 12.39 10.44 -21.46
C ALA A 32 11.45 9.92 -20.37
N LEU A 33 10.95 10.82 -19.53
CA LEU A 33 9.93 10.56 -18.52
C LEU A 33 8.62 11.20 -18.95
N VAL A 34 7.56 10.41 -19.06
CA VAL A 34 6.23 10.92 -19.42
C VAL A 34 5.28 10.78 -18.22
N GLU A 35 4.64 11.88 -17.83
CA GLU A 35 3.69 11.90 -16.71
C GLU A 35 2.44 12.70 -17.06
N ARG A 36 1.26 12.09 -16.87
CA ARG A 36 0.00 12.72 -17.22
C ARG A 36 -0.51 13.72 -16.16
N GLU A 37 -0.19 13.48 -14.89
CA GLU A 37 -0.66 14.26 -13.75
C GLU A 37 0.53 14.92 -13.04
N LEU A 38 1.00 14.37 -11.91
CA LEU A 38 2.06 14.95 -11.10
C LEU A 38 3.26 14.00 -10.98
N VAL A 39 4.45 14.51 -11.20
CA VAL A 39 5.71 13.78 -11.00
C VAL A 39 5.89 13.49 -9.51
N GLY A 40 5.88 12.20 -9.15
CA GLY A 40 5.75 11.66 -7.79
C GLY A 40 4.55 10.73 -7.65
N GLY A 41 3.58 10.85 -8.57
CA GLY A 41 2.43 9.96 -8.73
C GLY A 41 1.49 9.90 -7.53
N GLU A 42 0.69 8.86 -7.48
CA GLU A 42 -0.34 8.62 -6.47
C GLU A 42 0.22 8.63 -5.04
N CYS A 43 1.37 7.96 -4.83
CA CYS A 43 2.00 7.84 -3.52
C CYS A 43 2.39 9.19 -2.93
N GLY A 44 2.96 10.09 -3.74
CA GLY A 44 3.46 11.38 -3.30
C GLY A 44 2.37 12.40 -2.95
N TYR A 45 1.21 12.32 -3.62
CA TYR A 45 0.20 13.37 -3.57
C TYR A 45 -1.15 12.93 -3.01
N TRP A 46 -1.56 11.65 -3.16
CA TRP A 46 -2.91 11.20 -2.84
C TRP A 46 -3.00 9.89 -2.04
N ALA A 47 -1.85 9.23 -1.78
CA ALA A 47 -1.85 7.97 -1.04
C ALA A 47 -0.87 7.99 0.13
N CYS A 48 0.35 7.46 -0.02
CA CYS A 48 1.26 7.17 1.09
C CYS A 48 1.64 8.40 1.91
N ILE A 49 2.09 9.47 1.24
CA ILE A 49 2.59 10.66 1.94
C ILE A 49 1.46 11.40 2.67
N PRO A 50 0.35 11.79 2.01
CA PRO A 50 -0.70 12.49 2.74
C PRO A 50 -1.37 11.61 3.79
N SER A 51 -1.63 10.33 3.54
CA SER A 51 -2.29 9.49 4.53
C SER A 51 -1.45 9.31 5.80
N LYS A 52 -0.14 9.05 5.69
CA LYS A 52 0.73 8.91 6.87
C LYS A 52 0.93 10.24 7.60
N THR A 53 0.93 11.35 6.87
CA THR A 53 0.91 12.70 7.47
C THR A 53 -0.35 12.93 8.29
N LEU A 54 -1.52 12.49 7.80
CA LEU A 54 -2.81 12.63 8.48
C LEU A 54 -2.96 11.66 9.66
N LEU A 55 -2.40 10.46 9.57
CA LEU A 55 -2.49 9.43 10.61
C LEU A 55 -1.65 9.76 11.84
N ARG A 56 -0.46 10.37 11.65
CA ARG A 56 0.49 10.57 12.77
C ARG A 56 0.00 11.47 13.90
N PRO A 57 -0.64 12.63 13.69
CA PRO A 57 -1.10 13.48 14.80
C PRO A 57 -2.13 12.80 15.71
N PRO A 58 -3.21 12.15 15.22
CA PRO A 58 -4.15 11.45 16.09
C PRO A 58 -3.55 10.19 16.73
N GLU A 59 -2.58 9.52 16.10
CA GLU A 59 -1.80 8.45 16.70
C GLU A 59 -0.99 8.96 17.90
N ALA A 60 -0.21 10.04 17.72
CA ALA A 60 0.59 10.64 18.78
C ALA A 60 -0.27 11.08 19.99
N ARG A 61 -1.48 11.60 19.74
CA ARG A 61 -2.45 11.88 20.80
C ARG A 61 -2.86 10.62 21.52
N SER A 62 -3.22 9.58 20.78
CA SER A 62 -3.65 8.29 21.35
C SER A 62 -2.53 7.61 22.14
N GLU A 63 -1.27 7.70 21.66
CA GLU A 63 -0.09 7.26 22.41
C GLU A 63 0.05 8.02 23.74
N ALA A 64 -0.13 9.35 23.72
CA ALA A 64 -0.08 10.17 24.94
C ALA A 64 -1.20 9.81 25.92
N GLU A 65 -2.42 9.51 25.44
CA GLU A 65 -3.55 9.06 26.27
C GLU A 65 -3.26 7.72 26.97
N ARG A 66 -2.47 6.85 26.33
CA ARG A 66 -2.09 5.53 26.88
C ARG A 66 -0.84 5.57 27.75
N ALA A 67 -0.04 6.64 27.67
CA ALA A 67 1.19 6.77 28.46
C ALA A 67 0.91 7.31 29.86
N ALA A 68 1.32 6.58 30.89
CA ALA A 68 1.12 6.97 32.28
C ALA A 68 1.70 8.36 32.60
N GLY A 69 0.89 9.25 33.18
CA GLY A 69 1.32 10.58 33.64
C GLY A 69 1.46 11.63 32.50
N VAL A 70 0.95 11.35 31.31
CA VAL A 70 0.92 12.29 30.19
C VAL A 70 -0.52 12.75 29.94
N ALA A 71 -0.71 14.07 29.76
CA ALA A 71 -1.98 14.61 29.30
C ALA A 71 -2.06 14.54 27.77
N ALA A 72 -3.20 14.10 27.23
CA ALA A 72 -3.41 14.06 25.80
C ALA A 72 -3.41 15.48 25.20
N PRO A 73 -2.66 15.75 24.13
CA PRO A 73 -2.69 17.03 23.44
C PRO A 73 -4.01 17.22 22.68
N GLU A 74 -4.38 18.48 22.44
CA GLU A 74 -5.48 18.80 21.54
C GLU A 74 -5.06 18.59 20.08
N LEU A 75 -5.99 18.12 19.26
CA LEU A 75 -5.81 18.02 17.80
C LEU A 75 -6.35 19.29 17.14
N SER A 76 -5.53 19.89 16.28
CA SER A 76 -5.90 21.05 15.46
C SER A 76 -6.00 20.61 14.00
N TRP A 77 -7.22 20.40 13.50
CA TRP A 77 -7.40 20.04 12.10
C TRP A 77 -6.78 21.04 11.13
N PRO A 78 -6.94 22.39 11.31
CA PRO A 78 -6.32 23.35 10.41
C PRO A 78 -4.79 23.21 10.30
N GLU A 79 -4.12 22.92 11.42
CA GLU A 79 -2.66 22.74 11.42
C GLU A 79 -2.23 21.43 10.75
N VAL A 80 -2.97 20.36 10.99
CA VAL A 80 -2.73 19.06 10.35
C VAL A 80 -2.96 19.14 8.84
N ALA A 81 -4.04 19.80 8.41
CA ALA A 81 -4.33 20.01 6.99
C ALA A 81 -3.25 20.87 6.32
N ALA A 82 -2.81 21.96 6.95
CA ALA A 82 -1.74 22.82 6.42
C ALA A 82 -0.39 22.07 6.30
N TYR A 83 -0.08 21.22 7.29
CA TYR A 83 1.12 20.37 7.21
C TYR A 83 1.01 19.32 6.12
N ARG A 84 -0.15 18.66 5.98
CA ARG A 84 -0.44 17.74 4.87
C ARG A 84 -0.26 18.44 3.52
N ASP A 85 -0.80 19.65 3.34
CA ASP A 85 -0.68 20.42 2.10
C ASP A 85 0.78 20.74 1.77
N THR A 86 1.59 21.06 2.79
CA THR A 86 3.05 21.23 2.65
C THR A 86 3.71 19.93 2.19
N MET A 87 3.36 18.79 2.80
CA MET A 87 3.96 17.50 2.46
C MET A 87 3.62 17.03 1.03
N ILE A 88 2.42 17.36 0.55
CA ILE A 88 2.02 17.10 -0.84
C ILE A 88 2.34 18.27 -1.78
N ARG A 89 3.20 19.20 -1.34
CA ARG A 89 3.67 20.34 -2.13
C ARG A 89 2.55 21.19 -2.72
N HIS A 90 1.41 21.32 -2.04
CA HIS A 90 0.21 22.00 -2.54
C HIS A 90 -0.23 21.51 -3.94
N LEU A 91 0.03 20.22 -4.25
CA LEU A 91 -0.20 19.60 -5.57
C LEU A 91 0.56 20.26 -6.72
N ASP A 92 1.74 20.80 -6.44
CA ASP A 92 2.66 21.39 -7.41
C ASP A 92 3.92 20.51 -7.56
N ASP A 93 4.16 20.02 -8.78
CA ASP A 93 5.32 19.19 -9.13
C ASP A 93 6.43 19.96 -9.88
N SER A 94 6.32 21.27 -9.97
CA SER A 94 7.26 22.11 -10.73
C SER A 94 8.73 21.94 -10.29
N ALA A 95 8.97 21.78 -9.00
CA ALA A 95 10.28 21.52 -8.44
C ALA A 95 10.83 20.14 -8.86
N GLN A 96 10.00 19.10 -8.86
CA GLN A 96 10.39 17.76 -9.29
C GLN A 96 10.70 17.73 -10.79
N VAL A 97 9.84 18.33 -11.61
CA VAL A 97 10.06 18.47 -13.05
C VAL A 97 11.37 19.23 -13.33
N SER A 98 11.62 20.33 -12.62
CA SER A 98 12.86 21.09 -12.75
C SER A 98 14.09 20.27 -12.30
N GLY A 99 13.96 19.50 -11.23
CA GLY A 99 15.00 18.59 -10.74
C GLY A 99 15.43 17.60 -11.82
N TYR A 100 14.48 16.82 -12.36
CA TYR A 100 14.78 15.86 -13.43
C TYR A 100 15.40 16.50 -14.66
N ARG A 101 14.90 17.66 -15.09
CA ARG A 101 15.47 18.39 -16.23
C ARG A 101 16.90 18.85 -15.96
N SER A 102 17.21 19.30 -14.74
CA SER A 102 18.58 19.70 -14.38
C SER A 102 19.55 18.53 -14.37
N GLU A 103 19.05 17.30 -14.17
CA GLU A 103 19.81 16.06 -14.25
C GLU A 103 19.90 15.49 -15.67
N GLY A 104 19.33 16.18 -16.68
CA GLY A 104 19.39 15.78 -18.08
C GLY A 104 18.28 14.82 -18.53
N VAL A 105 17.26 14.61 -17.72
CA VAL A 105 16.07 13.84 -18.08
C VAL A 105 15.04 14.75 -18.76
N ASP A 106 14.57 14.36 -19.95
CA ASP A 106 13.51 15.08 -20.62
C ASP A 106 12.14 14.68 -20.02
N VAL A 107 11.43 15.64 -19.41
CA VAL A 107 10.11 15.41 -18.80
C VAL A 107 9.01 15.94 -19.71
N PHE A 108 8.09 15.06 -20.08
CA PHE A 108 6.91 15.33 -20.90
C PHE A 108 5.65 15.23 -20.05
N LYS A 109 4.86 16.29 -19.99
CA LYS A 109 3.55 16.29 -19.31
C LYS A 109 2.46 15.96 -20.32
N GLY A 110 1.73 14.89 -20.07
CA GLY A 110 0.61 14.43 -20.91
C GLY A 110 0.43 12.92 -20.88
N GLU A 111 -0.65 12.46 -21.50
CA GLU A 111 -0.93 11.03 -21.64
C GLU A 111 -0.01 10.37 -22.65
N ALA A 112 0.67 9.31 -22.23
CA ALA A 112 1.52 8.51 -23.07
C ALA A 112 0.75 7.34 -23.67
N ARG A 113 0.99 7.05 -24.95
CA ARG A 113 0.47 5.87 -25.63
C ARG A 113 1.56 5.22 -26.51
N ILE A 114 1.66 3.91 -26.43
CA ILE A 114 2.50 3.13 -27.36
C ILE A 114 1.78 3.07 -28.70
N ALA A 115 2.32 3.76 -29.71
CA ALA A 115 1.73 3.83 -31.04
C ALA A 115 2.05 2.58 -31.86
N ARG A 116 3.25 2.05 -31.70
CA ARG A 116 3.80 0.84 -32.33
C ARG A 116 5.05 0.39 -31.57
N PRO A 117 5.58 -0.81 -31.82
CA PRO A 117 6.89 -1.19 -31.27
C PRO A 117 7.93 -0.11 -31.53
N GLY A 118 8.64 0.30 -30.48
CA GLY A 118 9.68 1.32 -30.56
C GLY A 118 9.22 2.77 -30.64
N GLN A 119 7.92 3.07 -30.46
CA GLN A 119 7.41 4.44 -30.51
C GLN A 119 6.34 4.71 -29.45
N VAL A 120 6.56 5.75 -28.67
CA VAL A 120 5.59 6.31 -27.72
C VAL A 120 5.15 7.67 -28.20
N GLU A 121 3.85 7.93 -28.18
CA GLU A 121 3.25 9.23 -28.44
C GLU A 121 2.82 9.90 -27.11
N VAL A 122 3.11 11.18 -26.98
CA VAL A 122 2.64 12.03 -25.90
C VAL A 122 2.22 13.37 -26.49
N ASN A 123 0.94 13.73 -26.35
CA ASN A 123 0.33 14.85 -27.06
C ASN A 123 0.58 14.70 -28.58
N GLU A 124 1.24 15.69 -29.21
CA GLU A 124 1.56 15.68 -30.64
C GLU A 124 3.01 15.25 -30.91
N GLN A 125 3.76 14.84 -29.88
CA GLN A 125 5.17 14.47 -29.98
C GLN A 125 5.35 12.97 -30.10
N ARG A 126 6.33 12.55 -30.89
CA ARG A 126 6.72 11.15 -31.08
C ARG A 126 8.10 10.90 -30.51
N LEU A 127 8.16 9.98 -29.55
CA LEU A 127 9.38 9.54 -28.89
C LEU A 127 9.76 8.16 -29.41
N GLU A 128 10.93 8.05 -30.04
CA GLU A 128 11.44 6.77 -30.55
C GLU A 128 12.41 6.15 -29.56
N THR A 129 12.27 4.86 -29.31
CA THR A 129 13.13 4.11 -28.40
C THR A 129 13.03 2.61 -28.69
N ASP A 130 14.08 1.86 -28.37
CA ASP A 130 14.04 0.40 -28.38
C ASP A 130 13.63 -0.17 -26.98
N ARG A 131 13.41 0.70 -25.97
CA ARG A 131 13.14 0.30 -24.59
C ARG A 131 12.03 1.15 -23.98
N ILE A 132 10.90 0.52 -23.70
CA ILE A 132 9.72 1.16 -23.09
C ILE A 132 9.51 0.57 -21.69
N ILE A 133 9.36 1.42 -20.69
CA ILE A 133 8.99 1.02 -19.35
C ILE A 133 7.57 1.53 -19.06
N VAL A 134 6.64 0.62 -18.83
CA VAL A 134 5.25 0.90 -18.45
C VAL A 134 5.17 0.96 -16.92
N ALA A 135 4.99 2.16 -16.37
CA ALA A 135 4.90 2.45 -14.94
C ALA A 135 3.61 3.24 -14.61
N THR A 136 2.53 2.92 -15.31
CA THR A 136 1.27 3.66 -15.31
C THR A 136 0.46 3.53 -14.00
N GLY A 137 0.84 2.60 -13.13
CA GLY A 137 0.24 2.46 -11.80
C GLY A 137 -1.17 1.87 -11.81
N SER A 138 -2.01 2.31 -10.89
CA SER A 138 -3.38 1.83 -10.69
C SER A 138 -4.33 2.96 -10.34
N ASP A 139 -5.64 2.72 -10.50
CA ASP A 139 -6.73 3.59 -10.03
C ASP A 139 -7.49 2.94 -8.88
N ALA A 140 -8.29 3.71 -8.15
CA ALA A 140 -9.26 3.15 -7.22
C ALA A 140 -10.26 2.26 -7.99
N SER A 141 -10.52 1.07 -7.47
CA SER A 141 -11.54 0.18 -8.03
C SER A 141 -12.92 0.62 -7.55
N ILE A 142 -13.79 1.00 -8.49
CA ILE A 142 -15.13 1.48 -8.18
C ILE A 142 -16.12 0.33 -8.43
N PRO A 143 -16.82 -0.15 -7.38
CA PRO A 143 -17.76 -1.24 -7.53
C PRO A 143 -19.01 -0.80 -8.31
N PRO A 144 -19.64 -1.73 -9.05
CA PRO A 144 -20.86 -1.44 -9.82
C PRO A 144 -22.09 -1.41 -8.88
N VAL A 145 -22.17 -0.37 -8.04
CA VAL A 145 -23.29 -0.15 -7.10
C VAL A 145 -24.26 0.87 -7.73
N ASP A 146 -25.54 0.55 -7.72
CA ASP A 146 -26.58 1.40 -8.32
C ASP A 146 -26.61 2.79 -7.66
N GLY A 147 -26.65 3.86 -8.48
CA GLY A 147 -26.71 5.24 -8.01
C GLY A 147 -25.43 5.79 -7.37
N LEU A 148 -24.35 4.99 -7.26
CA LEU A 148 -23.10 5.40 -6.60
C LEU A 148 -22.50 6.67 -7.25
N LYS A 149 -22.45 6.72 -8.57
CA LYS A 149 -21.89 7.85 -9.31
C LYS A 149 -22.71 9.13 -9.13
N GLU A 150 -24.01 9.01 -9.16
CA GLU A 150 -24.98 10.11 -9.03
C GLU A 150 -25.00 10.68 -7.61
N ALA A 151 -24.88 9.81 -6.60
CA ALA A 151 -24.80 10.21 -5.20
C ALA A 151 -23.49 10.93 -4.86
N GLY A 152 -22.43 10.66 -5.63
CA GLY A 152 -21.08 11.16 -5.40
C GLY A 152 -20.38 10.43 -4.26
N TYR A 153 -19.11 10.15 -4.44
CA TYR A 153 -18.27 9.43 -3.50
C TYR A 153 -16.85 10.00 -3.50
N TRP A 154 -16.12 9.70 -2.45
CA TRP A 154 -14.70 9.92 -2.33
C TRP A 154 -13.91 8.66 -2.67
N THR A 155 -12.72 8.83 -3.17
CA THR A 155 -11.65 7.85 -3.18
C THR A 155 -10.59 8.24 -2.15
N ASN A 156 -9.45 7.57 -2.15
CA ASN A 156 -8.30 8.01 -1.34
C ASN A 156 -7.90 9.46 -1.67
N ARG A 157 -8.12 9.94 -2.89
CA ARG A 157 -7.73 11.29 -3.32
C ARG A 157 -8.49 12.37 -2.56
N GLU A 158 -9.81 12.32 -2.56
CA GLU A 158 -10.66 13.26 -1.84
C GLU A 158 -10.46 13.12 -0.32
N ALA A 159 -10.35 11.88 0.17
CA ALA A 159 -10.19 11.59 1.58
C ALA A 159 -8.83 12.02 2.17
N THR A 160 -7.79 12.13 1.36
CA THR A 160 -6.47 12.63 1.82
C THR A 160 -6.25 14.12 1.55
N THR A 161 -7.09 14.75 0.72
CA THR A 161 -7.02 16.19 0.41
C THR A 161 -8.22 16.99 0.93
N LEU A 162 -9.01 16.40 1.83
CA LEU A 162 -10.20 17.05 2.39
C LEU A 162 -9.87 18.38 3.08
N SER A 163 -10.78 19.34 2.98
CA SER A 163 -10.70 20.65 3.65
C SER A 163 -11.26 20.61 5.06
N GLU A 164 -12.26 19.76 5.31
CA GLU A 164 -12.98 19.66 6.57
C GLU A 164 -13.24 18.18 6.90
N ILE A 165 -13.20 17.85 8.20
CA ILE A 165 -13.60 16.52 8.67
C ILE A 165 -15.14 16.44 8.59
N PRO A 166 -15.72 15.43 7.91
CA PRO A 166 -17.17 15.30 7.85
C PRO A 166 -17.75 14.83 9.19
N ASP A 167 -18.99 15.22 9.51
CA ASP A 167 -19.69 14.75 10.70
C ASP A 167 -19.88 13.22 10.72
N SER A 168 -20.02 12.63 9.54
CA SER A 168 -20.13 11.17 9.37
C SER A 168 -19.70 10.71 7.99
N ILE A 169 -19.20 9.47 7.94
CA ILE A 169 -18.75 8.85 6.70
C ILE A 169 -19.06 7.34 6.71
N VAL A 170 -19.55 6.86 5.56
CA VAL A 170 -19.60 5.43 5.27
C VAL A 170 -18.37 5.05 4.45
N VAL A 171 -17.70 3.98 4.82
CA VAL A 171 -16.51 3.47 4.14
C VAL A 171 -16.86 2.12 3.52
N LEU A 172 -16.81 2.00 2.20
CA LEU A 172 -16.97 0.74 1.50
C LEU A 172 -15.60 0.08 1.32
N GLY A 173 -15.38 -1.02 2.02
CA GLY A 173 -14.15 -1.81 2.03
C GLY A 173 -13.38 -1.72 3.34
N GLY A 174 -13.10 -2.89 3.92
CA GLY A 174 -12.33 -3.09 5.16
C GLY A 174 -10.85 -3.44 4.93
N GLY A 175 -10.31 -3.08 3.77
CA GLY A 175 -8.89 -3.18 3.45
C GLY A 175 -8.05 -2.07 4.10
N PRO A 176 -6.73 -2.01 3.80
CA PRO A 176 -5.81 -1.03 4.40
C PRO A 176 -6.29 0.42 4.33
N VAL A 177 -6.80 0.85 3.16
CA VAL A 177 -7.28 2.24 2.96
C VAL A 177 -8.49 2.53 3.85
N GLY A 178 -9.47 1.61 3.90
CA GLY A 178 -10.67 1.79 4.72
C GLY A 178 -10.36 1.80 6.21
N VAL A 179 -9.46 0.93 6.67
CA VAL A 179 -9.02 0.86 8.07
C VAL A 179 -8.27 2.15 8.47
N GLU A 180 -7.25 2.53 7.72
CA GLU A 180 -6.42 3.71 8.01
C GLU A 180 -7.26 5.01 8.00
N LEU A 181 -7.96 5.27 6.90
CA LEU A 181 -8.73 6.53 6.76
C LEU A 181 -9.97 6.55 7.65
N GLY A 182 -10.59 5.40 7.90
CA GLY A 182 -11.69 5.28 8.86
C GLY A 182 -11.25 5.63 10.28
N GLN A 183 -10.14 5.07 10.75
CA GLN A 183 -9.58 5.36 12.08
C GLN A 183 -9.15 6.84 12.19
N PHE A 184 -8.48 7.36 11.17
CA PHE A 184 -8.11 8.78 11.08
C PHE A 184 -9.33 9.69 11.29
N MET A 185 -10.39 9.50 10.49
CA MET A 185 -11.58 10.35 10.55
C MET A 185 -12.32 10.22 11.90
N ARG A 186 -12.39 8.99 12.45
CA ARG A 186 -12.97 8.73 13.75
C ARG A 186 -12.25 9.51 14.85
N ARG A 187 -10.95 9.53 14.84
CA ARG A 187 -10.11 10.22 15.84
C ARG A 187 -10.21 11.74 15.75
N PHE A 188 -10.62 12.28 14.61
CA PHE A 188 -11.00 13.69 14.44
C PHE A 188 -12.49 13.96 14.70
N GLY A 189 -13.26 12.98 15.20
CA GLY A 189 -14.62 13.15 15.69
C GLY A 189 -15.73 12.72 14.74
N ALA A 190 -15.43 12.27 13.51
CA ALA A 190 -16.44 11.75 12.61
C ALA A 190 -17.11 10.49 13.16
N ARG A 191 -18.39 10.29 12.87
CA ARG A 191 -19.04 8.98 12.98
C ARG A 191 -18.66 8.16 11.77
N VAL A 192 -18.09 6.98 11.99
CA VAL A 192 -17.57 6.14 10.91
C VAL A 192 -18.26 4.79 10.92
N THR A 193 -18.77 4.36 9.76
CA THR A 193 -19.26 3.00 9.55
C THR A 193 -18.49 2.37 8.40
N ILE A 194 -17.79 1.26 8.66
CA ILE A 194 -17.09 0.46 7.65
C ILE A 194 -18.02 -0.69 7.22
N VAL A 195 -18.25 -0.81 5.91
CA VAL A 195 -18.99 -1.91 5.28
C VAL A 195 -17.99 -2.76 4.51
N GLU A 196 -17.87 -4.02 4.89
CA GLU A 196 -16.96 -4.98 4.27
C GLU A 196 -17.75 -6.24 3.86
N HIS A 197 -17.62 -6.64 2.58
CA HIS A 197 -18.32 -7.82 2.05
C HIS A 197 -17.75 -9.13 2.60
N GLY A 198 -16.49 -9.15 2.99
CA GLY A 198 -15.83 -10.30 3.59
C GLY A 198 -16.22 -10.50 5.06
N GLU A 199 -15.95 -11.70 5.56
CA GLU A 199 -16.22 -12.11 6.94
C GLU A 199 -15.33 -11.37 7.97
N ARG A 200 -14.29 -10.65 7.54
CA ARG A 200 -13.33 -9.94 8.40
C ARG A 200 -12.67 -8.76 7.69
N LEU A 201 -12.18 -7.80 8.47
CA LEU A 201 -11.28 -6.78 7.98
C LEU A 201 -9.94 -7.40 7.55
N LEU A 202 -9.22 -6.72 6.67
CA LEU A 202 -7.88 -7.12 6.19
C LEU A 202 -7.84 -8.59 5.76
N SER A 203 -8.81 -9.01 4.95
CA SER A 203 -9.08 -10.42 4.59
C SER A 203 -7.88 -11.15 3.95
N ARG A 204 -6.89 -10.42 3.43
CA ARG A 204 -5.66 -10.98 2.85
C ARG A 204 -4.61 -11.37 3.88
N GLU A 205 -4.76 -10.92 5.13
CA GLU A 205 -3.85 -11.22 6.24
C GLU A 205 -4.38 -12.40 7.08
N ASP A 206 -3.62 -12.79 8.10
CA ASP A 206 -4.04 -13.84 9.03
C ASP A 206 -5.38 -13.48 9.70
N PRO A 207 -6.28 -14.45 9.93
CA PRO A 207 -7.56 -14.18 10.58
C PRO A 207 -7.45 -13.43 11.91
N ALA A 208 -6.45 -13.75 12.73
CA ALA A 208 -6.22 -13.10 14.01
C ALA A 208 -5.93 -11.59 13.86
N VAL A 209 -5.28 -11.19 12.77
CA VAL A 209 -5.02 -9.76 12.47
C VAL A 209 -6.34 -9.02 12.26
N GLY A 210 -7.24 -9.58 11.44
CA GLY A 210 -8.55 -8.96 11.17
C GLY A 210 -9.40 -8.83 12.44
N GLU A 211 -9.37 -9.83 13.33
CA GLU A 211 -10.07 -9.81 14.61
C GLU A 211 -9.54 -8.73 15.54
N LEU A 212 -8.22 -8.65 15.72
CA LEU A 212 -7.58 -7.66 16.61
C LEU A 212 -7.85 -6.23 16.11
N VAL A 213 -7.73 -5.98 14.82
CA VAL A 213 -8.02 -4.66 14.23
C VAL A 213 -9.50 -4.32 14.38
N ALA A 214 -10.40 -5.24 14.07
CA ALA A 214 -11.84 -4.99 14.22
C ALA A 214 -12.23 -4.68 15.65
N GLN A 215 -11.65 -5.37 16.63
CA GLN A 215 -11.89 -5.09 18.05
C GLN A 215 -11.40 -3.69 18.43
N THR A 216 -10.18 -3.33 18.02
CA THR A 216 -9.62 -1.99 18.30
C THR A 216 -10.50 -0.88 17.72
N LEU A 217 -10.92 -1.01 16.46
CA LEU A 217 -11.76 -0.01 15.82
C LEU A 217 -13.15 0.11 16.48
N ARG A 218 -13.74 -1.01 16.91
CA ARG A 218 -15.00 -1.00 17.66
C ARG A 218 -14.85 -0.32 19.03
N ASP A 219 -13.76 -0.57 19.74
CA ASP A 219 -13.46 0.07 21.02
C ASP A 219 -13.32 1.61 20.86
N GLU A 220 -12.84 2.07 19.71
CA GLU A 220 -12.81 3.49 19.33
C GLU A 220 -14.19 4.03 18.86
N GLY A 221 -15.21 3.19 18.77
CA GLY A 221 -16.57 3.56 18.38
C GLY A 221 -16.78 3.65 16.85
N ILE A 222 -16.01 2.90 16.07
CA ILE A 222 -16.27 2.69 14.64
C ILE A 222 -17.27 1.55 14.50
N GLU A 223 -18.34 1.77 13.77
CA GLU A 223 -19.28 0.71 13.40
C GLU A 223 -18.71 -0.14 12.25
N ILE A 224 -18.82 -1.47 12.37
CA ILE A 224 -18.30 -2.39 11.35
C ILE A 224 -19.42 -3.36 10.95
N ARG A 225 -19.75 -3.39 9.66
CA ARG A 225 -20.67 -4.34 9.02
C ARG A 225 -19.84 -5.29 8.17
N LEU A 226 -19.65 -6.51 8.67
CA LEU A 226 -18.98 -7.62 7.96
C LEU A 226 -20.00 -8.51 7.24
N GLY A 227 -19.58 -9.18 6.16
CA GLY A 227 -20.44 -10.01 5.36
C GLY A 227 -21.59 -9.23 4.70
N ALA A 228 -21.40 -7.94 4.46
CA ALA A 228 -22.44 -7.04 3.94
C ALA A 228 -21.94 -6.28 2.71
N GLN A 229 -22.73 -6.24 1.65
CA GLN A 229 -22.38 -5.60 0.40
C GLN A 229 -23.35 -4.45 0.08
N ALA A 230 -22.80 -3.29 -0.31
CA ALA A 230 -23.60 -2.21 -0.82
C ALA A 230 -24.23 -2.58 -2.17
N THR A 231 -25.54 -2.41 -2.31
CA THR A 231 -26.30 -2.72 -3.53
C THR A 231 -26.81 -1.47 -4.24
N ALA A 232 -27.10 -0.41 -3.49
CA ALA A 232 -27.51 0.87 -4.03
C ALA A 232 -27.07 2.03 -3.13
N VAL A 233 -26.89 3.18 -3.71
CA VAL A 233 -26.61 4.44 -3.00
C VAL A 233 -27.53 5.53 -3.56
N GLU A 234 -28.14 6.31 -2.66
CA GLU A 234 -28.85 7.52 -3.05
C GLU A 234 -28.38 8.71 -2.21
N ARG A 235 -28.50 9.91 -2.79
CA ARG A 235 -28.26 11.17 -2.08
C ARG A 235 -29.59 11.75 -1.64
N LYS A 236 -29.79 11.86 -0.32
CA LYS A 236 -31.02 12.38 0.28
C LYS A 236 -30.67 13.37 1.39
N ASP A 237 -31.24 14.56 1.36
CA ASP A 237 -31.04 15.64 2.34
C ASP A 237 -29.56 15.98 2.60
N GLY A 238 -28.73 15.78 1.56
CA GLY A 238 -27.29 16.03 1.62
C GLY A 238 -26.45 14.88 2.16
N GLU A 239 -27.06 13.79 2.60
CA GLU A 239 -26.41 12.56 3.06
C GLU A 239 -26.41 11.47 1.98
N ARG A 240 -25.54 10.49 2.09
CA ARG A 240 -25.51 9.28 1.27
C ARG A 240 -26.16 8.16 2.07
N VAL A 241 -27.25 7.63 1.53
CA VAL A 241 -27.96 6.47 2.07
C VAL A 241 -27.51 5.25 1.28
N VAL A 242 -26.77 4.38 1.94
CA VAL A 242 -26.22 3.13 1.36
C VAL A 242 -27.11 1.98 1.76
N ARG A 243 -27.72 1.30 0.79
CA ARG A 243 -28.53 0.10 1.00
C ARG A 243 -27.62 -1.13 0.88
N LEU A 244 -27.71 -2.02 1.85
CA LEU A 244 -26.99 -3.27 1.89
C LEU A 244 -27.83 -4.45 1.37
N ASP A 245 -27.16 -5.52 0.99
CA ASP A 245 -27.80 -6.75 0.47
C ASP A 245 -28.67 -7.47 1.50
N ASN A 246 -28.42 -7.26 2.80
CA ASN A 246 -29.25 -7.76 3.91
C ASN A 246 -30.48 -6.90 4.21
N GLY A 247 -30.68 -5.80 3.46
CA GLY A 247 -31.79 -4.86 3.62
C GLY A 247 -31.55 -3.73 4.64
N GLU A 248 -30.42 -3.70 5.33
CA GLU A 248 -30.05 -2.55 6.18
C GLU A 248 -29.71 -1.33 5.34
N GLU A 249 -29.91 -0.15 5.94
CA GLU A 249 -29.45 1.12 5.39
C GLU A 249 -28.42 1.74 6.33
N VAL A 250 -27.32 2.22 5.74
CA VAL A 250 -26.26 2.96 6.45
C VAL A 250 -26.18 4.35 5.87
N VAL A 251 -26.13 5.36 6.76
CA VAL A 251 -26.20 6.76 6.36
C VAL A 251 -24.95 7.51 6.79
N GLY A 252 -24.39 8.30 5.88
CA GLY A 252 -23.26 9.17 6.14
C GLY A 252 -23.29 10.44 5.31
N ARG A 253 -22.69 11.51 5.86
CA ARG A 253 -22.53 12.76 5.14
C ARG A 253 -21.68 12.57 3.89
N GLU A 254 -20.63 11.76 4.02
CA GLU A 254 -19.74 11.38 2.92
C GLU A 254 -19.69 9.86 2.75
N LEU A 255 -19.22 9.42 1.59
CA LEU A 255 -19.04 8.01 1.22
C LEU A 255 -17.64 7.83 0.64
N LEU A 256 -16.83 7.00 1.29
CA LEU A 256 -15.49 6.62 0.80
C LEU A 256 -15.54 5.24 0.14
N VAL A 257 -15.10 5.15 -1.11
CA VAL A 257 -14.89 3.88 -1.81
C VAL A 257 -13.45 3.44 -1.63
N ALA A 258 -13.24 2.35 -0.88
CA ALA A 258 -11.96 1.76 -0.52
C ALA A 258 -11.91 0.26 -0.86
N THR A 259 -12.59 -0.16 -1.94
CA THR A 259 -12.81 -1.56 -2.33
C THR A 259 -11.66 -2.19 -3.12
N GLY A 260 -10.56 -1.48 -3.29
CA GLY A 260 -9.36 -1.99 -3.94
C GLY A 260 -8.79 -1.06 -5.01
N ARG A 261 -7.86 -1.61 -5.80
CA ARG A 261 -7.19 -0.87 -6.88
C ARG A 261 -7.20 -1.70 -8.16
N ALA A 262 -7.31 -1.03 -9.30
CA ALA A 262 -7.30 -1.62 -10.64
C ALA A 262 -6.08 -1.14 -11.42
N PRO A 263 -5.23 -2.04 -11.96
CA PRO A 263 -4.09 -1.68 -12.81
C PRO A 263 -4.49 -0.84 -14.03
N ARG A 264 -3.71 0.19 -14.35
CA ARG A 264 -3.94 1.05 -15.52
C ARG A 264 -3.35 0.43 -16.77
N VAL A 265 -4.07 -0.50 -17.36
CA VAL A 265 -3.67 -1.25 -18.56
C VAL A 265 -4.40 -0.82 -19.83
N HIS A 266 -5.46 -0.02 -19.71
CA HIS A 266 -6.28 0.41 -20.84
C HIS A 266 -5.84 1.77 -21.41
N GLY A 267 -6.00 1.95 -22.74
CA GLY A 267 -5.74 3.23 -23.41
C GLY A 267 -4.27 3.58 -23.62
N ILE A 268 -3.34 2.77 -23.15
CA ILE A 268 -1.89 3.02 -23.23
C ILE A 268 -1.22 2.37 -24.47
N GLY A 269 -2.00 1.71 -25.33
CA GLY A 269 -1.54 1.19 -26.63
C GLY A 269 -0.86 -0.18 -26.59
N LEU A 270 -1.16 -1.01 -25.57
CA LEU A 270 -0.61 -2.38 -25.43
C LEU A 270 -0.95 -3.26 -26.63
N GLU A 271 -2.09 -3.04 -27.24
CA GLU A 271 -2.60 -3.78 -28.40
C GLU A 271 -1.63 -3.65 -29.60
N SER A 272 -0.92 -2.52 -29.70
CA SER A 272 0.09 -2.29 -30.74
C SER A 272 1.30 -3.21 -30.61
N LEU A 273 1.51 -3.80 -29.42
CA LEU A 273 2.55 -4.77 -29.11
C LEU A 273 2.04 -6.22 -29.12
N GLY A 274 0.75 -6.43 -29.47
CA GLY A 274 0.10 -7.73 -29.37
C GLY A 274 -0.17 -8.18 -27.93
N ILE A 275 -0.17 -7.26 -26.97
CA ILE A 275 -0.49 -7.53 -25.56
C ILE A 275 -1.96 -7.18 -25.31
N GLU A 276 -2.76 -8.15 -24.91
CA GLU A 276 -4.13 -7.94 -24.49
C GLU A 276 -4.13 -7.33 -23.07
N PRO A 277 -4.86 -6.21 -22.84
CA PRO A 277 -5.04 -5.67 -21.50
C PRO A 277 -5.72 -6.66 -20.57
N ASP A 278 -5.07 -7.01 -19.46
CA ASP A 278 -5.61 -7.90 -18.43
C ASP A 278 -6.01 -7.05 -17.20
N PRO A 279 -7.25 -7.13 -16.69
CA PRO A 279 -7.67 -6.39 -15.50
C PRO A 279 -6.84 -6.71 -14.25
N ASP A 280 -6.20 -7.87 -14.20
CA ASP A 280 -5.29 -8.26 -13.11
C ASP A 280 -3.88 -7.68 -13.28
N GLY A 281 -3.61 -6.97 -14.38
CA GLY A 281 -2.35 -6.30 -14.66
C GLY A 281 -1.50 -6.97 -15.75
N LEU A 282 -0.45 -6.26 -16.17
CA LEU A 282 0.50 -6.73 -17.15
C LEU A 282 1.36 -7.88 -16.59
N LYS A 283 1.28 -9.04 -17.21
CA LYS A 283 2.12 -10.17 -16.84
C LYS A 283 3.58 -9.89 -17.22
N VAL A 284 4.47 -10.13 -16.29
CA VAL A 284 5.90 -9.92 -16.44
C VAL A 284 6.68 -11.16 -16.01
N ASP A 285 7.86 -11.32 -16.60
CA ASP A 285 8.83 -12.32 -16.16
C ASP A 285 9.59 -11.86 -14.88
N GLU A 286 10.54 -12.67 -14.44
CA GLU A 286 11.38 -12.39 -13.28
C GLU A 286 12.32 -11.17 -13.44
N ARG A 287 12.41 -10.60 -14.65
CA ARG A 287 13.17 -9.39 -14.98
C ARG A 287 12.25 -8.18 -15.21
N CYS A 288 10.97 -8.33 -14.90
CA CYS A 288 9.91 -7.35 -15.16
C CYS A 288 9.67 -7.09 -16.66
N ARG A 289 10.03 -8.02 -17.57
CA ARG A 289 9.75 -7.90 -19.00
C ARG A 289 8.32 -8.35 -19.30
N ALA A 290 7.57 -7.52 -20.01
CA ALA A 290 6.24 -7.84 -20.54
C ALA A 290 6.29 -8.31 -22.00
N ALA A 291 7.24 -7.80 -22.78
CA ALA A 291 7.51 -8.19 -24.16
C ALA A 291 8.95 -7.82 -24.54
N ASP A 292 9.35 -8.12 -25.80
CA ASP A 292 10.66 -7.70 -26.30
C ASP A 292 10.78 -6.16 -26.31
N GLY A 293 11.80 -5.63 -25.67
CA GLY A 293 12.00 -4.18 -25.50
C GLY A 293 10.97 -3.48 -24.59
N VAL A 294 10.11 -4.22 -23.88
CA VAL A 294 9.06 -3.64 -23.03
C VAL A 294 9.11 -4.24 -21.61
N TRP A 295 9.21 -3.39 -20.61
CA TRP A 295 9.12 -3.72 -19.19
C TRP A 295 7.86 -3.11 -18.58
N ALA A 296 7.33 -3.74 -17.54
CA ALA A 296 6.28 -3.16 -16.72
C ALA A 296 6.64 -3.23 -15.22
N ILE A 297 6.39 -2.14 -14.48
CA ILE A 297 6.78 -1.98 -13.08
C ILE A 297 5.70 -1.26 -12.27
N GLY A 298 5.64 -1.57 -11.00
CA GLY A 298 4.65 -1.03 -10.06
C GLY A 298 3.28 -1.68 -10.19
N ASP A 299 2.25 -0.97 -9.75
CA ASP A 299 0.89 -1.51 -9.64
C ASP A 299 0.32 -2.05 -10.95
N VAL A 300 0.77 -1.52 -12.09
CA VAL A 300 0.34 -1.97 -13.42
C VAL A 300 0.63 -3.46 -13.67
N THR A 301 1.59 -4.04 -12.93
CA THR A 301 1.93 -5.47 -13.06
C THR A 301 0.97 -6.40 -12.32
N GLY A 302 0.15 -5.87 -11.40
CA GLY A 302 -0.73 -6.69 -10.56
C GLY A 302 -0.02 -7.61 -9.56
N VAL A 303 1.31 -7.60 -9.50
CA VAL A 303 2.07 -8.47 -8.58
C VAL A 303 1.73 -8.17 -7.13
N MET A 304 1.85 -6.93 -6.72
CA MET A 304 1.44 -6.42 -5.41
C MET A 304 1.45 -4.89 -5.44
N PRO A 305 0.30 -4.22 -5.23
CA PRO A 305 0.19 -2.76 -5.36
C PRO A 305 0.76 -2.04 -4.12
N LEU A 306 2.08 -2.13 -3.95
CA LEU A 306 2.83 -1.51 -2.86
C LEU A 306 4.00 -0.70 -3.44
N THR A 307 4.18 0.52 -2.93
CA THR A 307 5.21 1.45 -3.39
C THR A 307 6.61 0.82 -3.43
N HIS A 308 7.01 0.13 -2.36
CA HIS A 308 8.33 -0.50 -2.27
C HIS A 308 8.50 -1.69 -3.23
N VAL A 309 7.42 -2.36 -3.64
CA VAL A 309 7.46 -3.38 -4.71
C VAL A 309 7.73 -2.71 -6.05
N GLY A 310 7.02 -1.63 -6.36
CA GLY A 310 7.29 -0.86 -7.58
C GLY A 310 8.72 -0.32 -7.64
N MET A 311 9.23 0.23 -6.54
CA MET A 311 10.62 0.68 -6.43
C MET A 311 11.62 -0.48 -6.61
N TYR A 312 11.31 -1.66 -6.07
CA TYR A 312 12.12 -2.86 -6.27
C TYR A 312 12.15 -3.28 -7.74
N GLN A 313 10.98 -3.33 -8.39
CA GLN A 313 10.86 -3.63 -9.82
C GLN A 313 11.60 -2.61 -10.69
N GLY A 314 11.57 -1.32 -10.33
CA GLY A 314 12.36 -0.27 -10.99
C GLY A 314 13.87 -0.54 -10.93
N ARG A 315 14.39 -1.05 -9.80
CA ARG A 315 15.80 -1.47 -9.69
C ARG A 315 16.12 -2.68 -10.57
N ILE A 316 15.27 -3.70 -10.54
CA ILE A 316 15.40 -4.91 -11.38
C ILE A 316 15.43 -4.54 -12.87
N THR A 317 14.50 -3.71 -13.31
CA THR A 317 14.42 -3.27 -14.71
C THR A 317 15.65 -2.49 -15.13
N ALA A 318 16.14 -1.57 -14.30
CA ALA A 318 17.35 -0.81 -14.61
C ALA A 318 18.61 -1.71 -14.74
N GLN A 319 18.73 -2.72 -13.89
CA GLN A 319 19.81 -3.71 -13.95
C GLN A 319 19.70 -4.58 -15.23
N ASP A 320 18.48 -5.02 -15.58
CA ASP A 320 18.28 -5.82 -16.81
C ASP A 320 18.59 -5.02 -18.06
N ILE A 321 18.21 -3.74 -18.14
CA ILE A 321 18.55 -2.83 -19.24
C ILE A 321 20.07 -2.57 -19.33
N ALA A 322 20.76 -2.57 -18.19
CA ALA A 322 22.22 -2.47 -18.13
C ALA A 322 22.97 -3.74 -18.59
N GLY A 323 22.23 -4.82 -18.87
CA GLY A 323 22.80 -6.11 -19.30
C GLY A 323 23.14 -7.07 -18.17
N GLU A 324 22.79 -6.73 -16.90
CA GLU A 324 22.82 -7.68 -15.80
C GLU A 324 21.69 -8.72 -15.96
N GLN A 325 21.72 -9.77 -15.17
CA GLN A 325 20.68 -10.81 -15.19
C GLN A 325 19.98 -10.90 -13.83
N PRO A 326 19.27 -9.83 -13.40
CA PRO A 326 18.58 -9.82 -12.14
C PRO A 326 17.38 -10.78 -12.14
N ARG A 327 16.98 -11.21 -10.94
CA ARG A 327 15.76 -11.99 -10.73
C ARG A 327 14.97 -11.36 -9.61
N ALA A 328 13.74 -10.99 -9.89
CA ALA A 328 12.81 -10.52 -8.89
C ALA A 328 12.38 -11.68 -7.99
N ASP A 329 12.50 -11.47 -6.68
CA ASP A 329 12.09 -12.43 -5.66
C ASP A 329 11.13 -11.74 -4.69
N TYR A 330 9.89 -12.18 -4.70
CA TYR A 330 8.78 -11.62 -3.95
C TYR A 330 8.42 -12.41 -2.68
N ALA A 331 9.27 -13.36 -2.24
CA ALA A 331 8.97 -14.24 -1.10
C ALA A 331 8.84 -13.47 0.24
N ALA A 332 9.55 -12.35 0.38
CA ALA A 332 9.64 -11.60 1.64
C ALA A 332 9.25 -10.11 1.47
N ILE A 333 8.10 -9.86 0.85
CA ILE A 333 7.55 -8.50 0.75
C ILE A 333 6.82 -8.17 2.05
N PRO A 334 7.27 -7.15 2.81
CA PRO A 334 6.53 -6.68 3.98
C PRO A 334 5.27 -5.92 3.53
N ARG A 335 4.17 -6.12 4.24
CA ARG A 335 2.90 -5.41 4.10
C ARG A 335 2.60 -4.71 5.40
N VAL A 336 2.20 -3.45 5.34
CA VAL A 336 1.92 -2.64 6.53
C VAL A 336 0.59 -1.93 6.38
N VAL A 337 -0.19 -1.91 7.46
CA VAL A 337 -1.35 -1.03 7.63
C VAL A 337 -1.03 -0.12 8.80
N PHE A 338 -1.02 1.18 8.55
CA PHE A 338 -0.66 2.20 9.53
C PHE A 338 -1.85 2.62 10.39
N SER A 339 -2.59 1.60 10.88
CA SER A 339 -3.54 1.77 11.98
C SER A 339 -2.80 1.90 13.31
N ASP A 340 -3.51 2.20 14.38
CA ASP A 340 -2.96 2.18 15.73
C ASP A 340 -3.79 1.23 16.60
N PRO A 341 -3.20 0.07 16.99
CA PRO A 341 -1.83 -0.38 16.71
C PRO A 341 -1.59 -0.70 15.23
N GLU A 342 -0.33 -0.57 14.79
CA GLU A 342 0.07 -0.93 13.43
C GLU A 342 -0.11 -2.43 13.16
N VAL A 343 -0.45 -2.75 11.90
CA VAL A 343 -0.38 -4.12 11.38
C VAL A 343 0.82 -4.24 10.46
N ALA A 344 1.64 -5.25 10.67
CA ALA A 344 2.69 -5.59 9.74
C ALA A 344 2.71 -7.10 9.49
N ALA A 345 2.93 -7.51 8.24
CA ALA A 345 3.03 -8.91 7.87
C ALA A 345 4.04 -9.12 6.74
N VAL A 346 4.62 -10.30 6.67
CA VAL A 346 5.57 -10.68 5.62
C VAL A 346 5.48 -12.17 5.33
N GLY A 347 5.69 -12.55 4.08
CA GLY A 347 5.62 -13.95 3.64
C GLY A 347 4.21 -14.47 3.56
N LEU A 348 4.04 -15.77 3.79
CA LEU A 348 2.78 -16.51 3.66
C LEU A 348 1.96 -16.45 4.93
N THR A 349 0.64 -16.45 4.79
CA THR A 349 -0.26 -16.83 5.89
C THR A 349 -0.24 -18.34 6.07
N GLU A 350 -0.70 -18.82 7.22
CA GLU A 350 -0.84 -20.26 7.47
C GLU A 350 -1.70 -20.94 6.39
N GLN A 351 -2.84 -20.33 6.03
CA GLN A 351 -3.72 -20.82 4.99
C GLN A 351 -2.99 -20.95 3.65
N GLN A 352 -2.31 -19.89 3.20
CA GLN A 352 -1.57 -19.91 1.93
C GLN A 352 -0.47 -20.96 1.89
N ALA A 353 0.21 -21.19 3.03
CA ALA A 353 1.24 -22.22 3.13
C ALA A 353 0.64 -23.63 3.01
N ARG A 354 -0.48 -23.89 3.71
CA ARG A 354 -1.21 -25.17 3.63
C ARG A 354 -1.76 -25.43 2.22
N GLU A 355 -2.31 -24.43 1.56
CA GLU A 355 -2.79 -24.52 0.16
C GLU A 355 -1.66 -24.88 -0.82
N ARG A 356 -0.42 -24.52 -0.50
CA ARG A 356 0.79 -24.90 -1.25
C ARG A 356 1.36 -26.28 -0.85
N GLY A 357 0.70 -26.98 0.05
CA GLY A 357 1.14 -28.30 0.52
C GLY A 357 2.33 -28.25 1.48
N ILE A 358 2.63 -27.08 2.08
CA ILE A 358 3.72 -26.94 3.06
C ILE A 358 3.18 -27.38 4.42
N GLU A 359 3.92 -28.29 5.07
CA GLU A 359 3.68 -28.66 6.46
C GLU A 359 4.22 -27.54 7.37
N VAL A 360 3.33 -26.89 8.12
CA VAL A 360 3.65 -25.70 8.88
C VAL A 360 3.58 -25.95 10.39
N ALA A 361 4.54 -25.35 11.11
CA ALA A 361 4.44 -25.07 12.53
C ALA A 361 4.10 -23.58 12.71
N THR A 362 3.21 -23.29 13.64
CA THR A 362 2.79 -21.91 13.93
C THR A 362 2.94 -21.58 15.41
N ALA A 363 3.21 -20.32 15.69
CA ALA A 363 3.22 -19.81 17.05
C ALA A 363 2.54 -18.44 17.10
N ARG A 364 1.77 -18.20 18.16
CA ARG A 364 1.19 -16.90 18.47
C ARG A 364 1.66 -16.44 19.84
N VAL A 365 2.10 -15.20 19.95
CA VAL A 365 2.66 -14.58 21.16
C VAL A 365 1.80 -13.37 21.50
N ALA A 366 1.04 -13.45 22.59
CA ALA A 366 0.41 -12.29 23.19
C ALA A 366 1.52 -11.44 23.81
N LEU A 367 1.76 -10.26 23.27
CA LEU A 367 2.93 -9.43 23.60
C LEU A 367 2.97 -9.01 25.05
N ALA A 368 1.82 -8.55 25.59
CA ALA A 368 1.71 -8.10 26.97
C ALA A 368 2.00 -9.17 28.01
N GLU A 369 1.80 -10.44 27.67
CA GLU A 369 2.02 -11.60 28.58
C GLU A 369 3.42 -12.19 28.44
N SER A 370 4.09 -11.89 27.34
CA SER A 370 5.27 -12.64 26.93
C SER A 370 6.57 -11.83 27.04
N ILE A 371 6.51 -10.51 26.89
CA ILE A 371 7.67 -9.61 26.93
C ILE A 371 7.39 -8.35 27.76
N ALA A 372 8.45 -7.71 28.28
CA ALA A 372 8.31 -6.56 29.17
C ALA A 372 7.99 -5.24 28.44
N ARG A 373 8.37 -5.11 27.17
CA ARG A 373 8.29 -3.83 26.43
C ARG A 373 6.88 -3.25 26.36
N PRO A 374 5.82 -4.00 26.03
CA PRO A 374 4.47 -3.45 25.94
C PRO A 374 4.05 -2.71 27.24
N SER A 375 4.24 -3.33 28.40
CA SER A 375 3.86 -2.74 29.71
C SER A 375 4.75 -1.55 30.11
N THR A 376 5.92 -1.37 29.51
CA THR A 376 6.75 -0.16 29.69
C THR A 376 6.46 0.92 28.66
N TYR A 377 5.68 0.60 27.63
CA TYR A 377 5.34 1.49 26.53
C TYR A 377 4.00 2.20 26.78
N GLU A 378 2.98 1.45 27.20
CA GLU A 378 1.64 1.96 27.43
C GLU A 378 0.90 1.21 28.53
N GLU A 379 -0.17 1.83 29.09
CA GLU A 379 -1.10 1.17 29.99
C GLU A 379 -2.03 0.22 29.22
N ASN A 380 -2.32 -0.96 29.80
CA ASN A 380 -3.19 -1.98 29.20
C ASN A 380 -2.82 -2.35 27.77
N PRO A 381 -1.55 -2.71 27.50
CA PRO A 381 -1.05 -2.95 26.17
C PRO A 381 -1.78 -4.13 25.50
N ARG A 382 -2.00 -3.98 24.20
CA ARG A 382 -2.58 -5.02 23.34
C ARG A 382 -1.62 -5.32 22.19
N GLY A 383 -1.77 -6.48 21.61
CA GLY A 383 -1.06 -6.84 20.41
C GLY A 383 -0.44 -8.22 20.48
N ASP A 384 -0.23 -8.76 19.30
CA ASP A 384 0.24 -10.12 19.11
C ASP A 384 1.29 -10.16 17.99
N LEU A 385 2.15 -11.17 18.08
CA LEU A 385 3.03 -11.64 17.01
C LEU A 385 2.61 -13.04 16.61
N GLY A 386 2.49 -13.32 15.31
CA GLY A 386 2.35 -14.66 14.76
C GLY A 386 3.54 -15.06 13.91
N LEU A 387 3.99 -16.29 14.02
CA LEU A 387 5.06 -16.87 13.22
C LEU A 387 4.56 -18.11 12.49
N ILE A 388 4.96 -18.27 11.24
CA ILE A 388 4.70 -19.43 10.41
C ILE A 388 6.03 -19.99 9.91
N ALA A 389 6.33 -21.23 10.21
CA ALA A 389 7.56 -21.91 9.82
C ALA A 389 7.25 -23.12 8.93
N ASP A 390 8.12 -23.38 7.97
CA ASP A 390 8.17 -24.64 7.21
C ASP A 390 8.84 -25.70 8.09
N ASN A 391 8.05 -26.72 8.48
CA ASN A 391 8.48 -27.76 9.40
C ASN A 391 9.59 -28.64 8.82
N GLN A 392 9.59 -28.86 7.50
CA GLN A 392 10.59 -29.70 6.84
C GLN A 392 11.91 -28.94 6.62
N ARG A 393 11.80 -27.66 6.18
CA ARG A 393 12.98 -26.84 5.85
C ARG A 393 13.57 -26.14 7.08
N GLN A 394 12.84 -26.12 8.19
CA GLN A 394 13.25 -25.46 9.44
C GLN A 394 13.61 -23.98 9.26
N VAL A 395 12.75 -23.26 8.51
CA VAL A 395 12.90 -21.82 8.23
C VAL A 395 11.56 -21.09 8.42
N LEU A 396 11.61 -19.79 8.74
CA LEU A 396 10.40 -18.95 8.70
C LEU A 396 9.96 -18.76 7.25
N ILE A 397 8.65 -18.82 7.02
CA ILE A 397 8.00 -18.56 5.74
C ILE A 397 6.92 -17.49 5.83
N GLY A 398 6.53 -17.11 7.04
CA GLY A 398 5.58 -16.03 7.30
C GLY A 398 5.70 -15.49 8.72
N ALA A 399 5.33 -14.24 8.88
CA ALA A 399 5.16 -13.59 10.17
C ALA A 399 4.15 -12.44 10.04
N TRP A 400 3.44 -12.16 11.13
CA TRP A 400 2.58 -10.99 11.25
C TRP A 400 2.64 -10.43 12.67
N ALA A 401 2.36 -9.14 12.79
CA ALA A 401 2.26 -8.46 14.08
C ALA A 401 1.14 -7.44 14.05
N VAL A 402 0.45 -7.30 15.18
CA VAL A 402 -0.45 -6.18 15.48
C VAL A 402 0.11 -5.54 16.75
N ALA A 403 0.81 -4.42 16.63
CA ALA A 403 1.52 -3.82 17.75
C ALA A 403 2.02 -2.40 17.43
N PRO A 404 2.41 -1.59 18.43
CA PRO A 404 3.14 -0.37 18.19
C PRO A 404 4.41 -0.62 17.40
N LEU A 405 4.70 0.26 16.42
CA LEU A 405 5.91 0.23 15.60
C LEU A 405 6.13 -1.10 14.85
N ALA A 406 5.08 -1.86 14.58
CA ALA A 406 5.19 -3.16 13.89
C ALA A 406 5.85 -3.02 12.52
N SER A 407 5.63 -1.90 11.83
CA SER A 407 6.26 -1.55 10.54
C SER A 407 7.79 -1.56 10.60
N GLU A 408 8.37 -1.14 11.73
CA GLU A 408 9.81 -1.03 11.88
C GLU A 408 10.48 -2.39 12.19
N TRP A 409 9.87 -3.19 13.06
CA TRP A 409 10.51 -4.43 13.51
C TRP A 409 10.09 -5.69 12.74
N ILE A 410 9.05 -5.64 11.88
CA ILE A 410 8.72 -6.76 10.97
C ILE A 410 9.87 -7.07 10.00
N HIS A 411 10.77 -6.11 9.79
CA HIS A 411 11.90 -6.26 8.88
C HIS A 411 12.86 -7.37 9.31
N TYR A 412 12.93 -7.72 10.61
CA TYR A 412 13.64 -8.88 11.09
C TYR A 412 13.15 -10.18 10.41
N ALA A 413 11.82 -10.41 10.41
CA ALA A 413 11.23 -11.57 9.75
C ALA A 413 11.41 -11.50 8.23
N ALA A 414 11.30 -10.30 7.63
CA ALA A 414 11.53 -10.12 6.20
C ALA A 414 12.92 -10.56 5.77
N LEU A 415 13.95 -10.19 6.54
CA LEU A 415 15.33 -10.62 6.27
C LEU A 415 15.50 -12.13 6.49
N ALA A 416 14.96 -12.68 7.59
CA ALA A 416 15.05 -14.11 7.89
C ALA A 416 14.40 -14.97 6.79
N ILE A 417 13.22 -14.58 6.28
CA ILE A 417 12.52 -15.26 5.18
C ILE A 417 13.32 -15.13 3.88
N LYS A 418 13.80 -13.92 3.56
CA LYS A 418 14.55 -13.64 2.33
C LYS A 418 15.83 -14.47 2.24
N THR A 419 16.53 -14.61 3.34
CA THR A 419 17.80 -15.36 3.42
C THR A 419 17.61 -16.83 3.76
N GLN A 420 16.35 -17.26 4.01
CA GLN A 420 16.04 -18.62 4.46
C GLN A 420 16.88 -19.03 5.68
N THR A 421 17.00 -18.10 6.64
CA THR A 421 17.82 -18.30 7.83
C THR A 421 17.27 -19.46 8.65
N PRO A 422 18.11 -20.49 9.00
CA PRO A 422 17.66 -21.61 9.80
C PRO A 422 17.09 -21.16 11.15
N LEU A 423 16.02 -21.80 11.62
CA LEU A 423 15.39 -21.51 12.92
C LEU A 423 16.38 -21.63 14.08
N ALA A 424 17.34 -22.56 13.99
CA ALA A 424 18.40 -22.71 14.99
C ALA A 424 19.27 -21.44 15.11
N VAL A 425 19.57 -20.76 13.99
CA VAL A 425 20.32 -19.50 13.99
C VAL A 425 19.47 -18.37 14.59
N LEU A 426 18.19 -18.32 14.23
CA LEU A 426 17.28 -17.30 14.77
C LEU A 426 17.09 -17.46 16.28
N ARG A 427 17.00 -18.69 16.79
CA ARG A 427 16.91 -19.00 18.23
C ARG A 427 18.20 -18.66 19.02
N ASP A 428 19.35 -18.74 18.37
CA ASP A 428 20.67 -18.40 18.97
C ASP A 428 20.99 -16.90 18.87
N THR A 429 20.11 -16.11 18.19
CA THR A 429 20.31 -14.66 18.03
C THR A 429 19.89 -13.92 19.30
N VAL A 430 20.82 -13.12 19.85
CA VAL A 430 20.53 -12.30 21.05
C VAL A 430 19.55 -11.17 20.71
N ALA A 431 18.38 -11.16 21.34
CA ALA A 431 17.46 -10.04 21.28
C ALA A 431 17.79 -9.00 22.35
N GLN A 432 17.73 -7.73 21.99
CA GLN A 432 17.92 -6.64 22.93
C GLN A 432 16.71 -6.50 23.89
N PHE A 433 16.97 -6.22 25.17
CA PHE A 433 15.96 -6.09 26.21
C PHE A 433 15.86 -4.66 26.77
N PRO A 434 14.67 -4.10 27.03
CA PRO A 434 13.35 -4.59 26.60
C PRO A 434 12.96 -3.99 25.23
N THR A 435 12.55 -4.80 24.29
CA THR A 435 12.09 -4.36 22.96
C THR A 435 10.95 -5.22 22.41
N PHE A 436 10.19 -4.72 21.42
CA PHE A 436 9.20 -5.53 20.72
C PHE A 436 9.83 -6.68 19.92
N THR A 437 11.06 -6.51 19.45
CA THR A 437 11.79 -7.56 18.69
C THR A 437 12.06 -8.83 19.51
N GLU A 438 12.13 -8.72 20.85
CA GLU A 438 12.27 -9.87 21.76
C GLU A 438 11.14 -10.91 21.57
N ALA A 439 9.95 -10.47 21.12
CA ALA A 439 8.83 -11.37 20.86
C ALA A 439 9.14 -12.44 19.81
N TYR A 440 10.06 -12.19 18.88
CA TYR A 440 10.48 -13.21 17.92
C TYR A 440 11.14 -14.41 18.61
N LEU A 441 12.02 -14.19 19.57
CA LEU A 441 12.65 -15.27 20.31
C LEU A 441 11.60 -16.13 21.02
N ASN A 442 10.68 -15.48 21.74
CA ASN A 442 9.58 -16.19 22.44
C ASN A 442 8.68 -16.96 21.47
N GLY A 443 8.39 -16.38 20.29
CA GLY A 443 7.65 -17.05 19.24
C GLY A 443 8.39 -18.27 18.67
N LEU A 444 9.68 -18.12 18.39
CA LEU A 444 10.53 -19.19 17.86
C LEU A 444 10.67 -20.38 18.85
N GLU A 445 10.70 -20.11 20.14
CA GLU A 445 10.73 -21.16 21.18
C GLU A 445 9.40 -21.93 21.29
N ARG A 446 8.27 -21.28 20.94
CA ARG A 446 6.93 -21.89 20.97
C ARG A 446 6.57 -22.67 19.70
N LEU A 447 7.40 -22.60 18.64
CA LEU A 447 7.16 -23.39 17.44
C LEU A 447 7.37 -24.89 17.75
N GLU A 448 6.30 -25.65 17.70
CA GLU A 448 6.31 -27.12 17.80
C GLU A 448 6.65 -27.68 16.41
N LEU A 449 7.90 -28.13 16.22
CA LEU A 449 8.50 -28.58 14.96
C LEU A 449 8.57 -30.11 14.88
#